data_1f7b9885ed553e3d48d29d65212502e2
#
_entry.id   1f7b9885ed553e3d48d29d65212502e2
#
_cell.length_a   1.000
_cell.length_b   1.000
_cell.length_c   1.000
_cell.angle_alpha   90.00
_cell.angle_beta   90.00
_cell.angle_gamma   90.00
#
_symmetry.space_group_name_H-M   'P 1'
#
loop_
_entity.id
_entity.type
_entity.pdbx_description
1 polymer ?
#
loop_
_entity_poly.entity_id
_entity_poly.type
_entity_poly.pdbx_seq_one_letter_code
_entity_poly.pdbx_strand_id
1 'polypeptide(L)'
;IPLRLVGSEMCIRDSPNRAVSPAEPLDLLKCPPLTFAEPDEEVFRCLKIAKQCAAIGNVYCAAMNGANEEAVAAFLCDEIGICAIPDLIEAALDKTETVYQPQLSDILEADRLAREVVREKLN
;
A
#
# COMPACT_ATOMS: atom_id res chain seq x y z
N ILE A 1 9.99 -7.41 -2.94
CA ILE A 1 9.06 -8.42 -2.73
C ILE A 1 8.40 -8.62 -4.01
N PRO A 2 8.05 -9.11 -4.43
CA PRO A 2 7.64 -10.40 -4.24
C PRO A 2 6.93 -10.92 -5.43
N LEU A 3 7.56 -10.70 -6.52
CA LEU A 3 7.51 -11.71 -7.58
C LEU A 3 7.71 -13.13 -6.99
N ARG A 4 8.38 -13.19 -5.84
CA ARG A 4 8.59 -14.44 -5.10
C ARG A 4 7.36 -14.94 -4.35
N LEU A 5 6.48 -14.04 -3.83
CA LEU A 5 5.25 -14.47 -3.17
C LEU A 5 4.24 -14.97 -4.19
N VAL A 6 4.01 -14.23 -5.26
CA VAL A 6 3.13 -14.69 -6.35
C VAL A 6 3.66 -15.96 -6.97
N GLY A 7 4.98 -16.08 -7.19
CA GLY A 7 5.60 -17.29 -7.69
C GLY A 7 5.50 -18.47 -6.69
N SER A 8 5.67 -18.19 -5.39
CA SER A 8 5.57 -19.23 -4.36
C SER A 8 4.15 -19.75 -4.18
N GLU A 9 3.15 -18.89 -4.21
CA GLU A 9 1.73 -19.27 -4.15
C GLU A 9 1.33 -20.13 -5.36
N MET A 10 1.76 -19.76 -6.55
CA MET A 10 1.53 -20.56 -7.76
C MET A 10 2.24 -21.90 -7.66
N CYS A 11 3.49 -21.96 -7.21
CA CYS A 11 4.23 -23.19 -7.01
C CYS A 11 3.58 -24.11 -5.96
N ILE A 12 3.09 -23.57 -4.86
CA ILE A 12 2.39 -24.37 -3.83
C ILE A 12 1.10 -24.94 -4.38
N ARG A 13 0.32 -24.16 -5.10
CA ARG A 13 -0.96 -24.60 -5.67
C ARG A 13 -0.78 -25.61 -6.77
N ASP A 14 0.23 -25.47 -7.63
CA ASP A 14 0.38 -26.22 -8.88
C ASP A 14 1.40 -27.35 -8.78
N SER A 15 2.11 -27.50 -7.66
CA SER A 15 3.18 -28.49 -7.49
C SER A 15 2.68 -29.77 -6.79
N PRO A 16 3.17 -30.97 -7.20
CA PRO A 16 4.06 -31.23 -8.32
C PRO A 16 3.36 -31.30 -9.69
N ASN A 17 2.04 -31.45 -9.71
CA ASN A 17 1.24 -31.56 -10.93
C ASN A 17 0.11 -30.54 -10.92
N ARG A 18 -0.16 -29.90 -12.03
CA ARG A 18 -1.33 -29.03 -12.21
C ARG A 18 -2.61 -29.85 -12.15
N ALA A 19 -3.48 -29.51 -11.22
CA ALA A 19 -4.82 -30.05 -11.17
C ALA A 19 -5.76 -29.29 -12.12
N VAL A 20 -6.84 -29.94 -12.52
CA VAL A 20 -7.90 -29.27 -13.27
C VAL A 20 -8.52 -28.19 -12.38
N SER A 21 -8.53 -26.95 -12.86
CA SER A 21 -9.17 -25.85 -12.15
C SER A 21 -10.69 -26.01 -12.13
N PRO A 22 -11.36 -25.79 -10.99
CA PRO A 22 -12.81 -25.69 -10.96
C PRO A 22 -13.34 -24.40 -11.61
N ALA A 23 -12.46 -23.41 -11.82
CA ALA A 23 -12.80 -22.18 -12.51
C ALA A 23 -12.76 -22.38 -14.02
N GLU A 24 -13.67 -21.71 -14.73
CA GLU A 24 -13.70 -21.73 -16.19
C GLU A 24 -12.39 -21.13 -16.76
N PRO A 25 -11.76 -21.77 -17.76
CA PRO A 25 -10.55 -21.24 -18.37
C PRO A 25 -10.79 -19.88 -19.02
N LEU A 26 -9.83 -18.96 -18.86
CA LEU A 26 -9.87 -17.65 -19.51
C LEU A 26 -9.76 -17.84 -21.04
N ASP A 27 -10.80 -17.47 -21.74
CA ASP A 27 -10.84 -17.41 -23.20
C ASP A 27 -10.75 -15.94 -23.65
N LEU A 28 -9.57 -15.52 -24.08
CA LEU A 28 -9.33 -14.13 -24.51
C LEU A 28 -10.19 -13.70 -25.70
N LEU A 29 -10.68 -14.66 -26.52
CA LEU A 29 -11.54 -14.34 -27.66
C LEU A 29 -12.97 -13.99 -27.22
N LYS A 30 -13.37 -14.41 -26.02
CA LYS A 30 -14.68 -14.11 -25.43
C LYS A 30 -14.62 -12.96 -24.41
N CYS A 31 -13.43 -12.50 -24.05
CA CYS A 31 -13.30 -11.36 -23.13
C CYS A 31 -13.74 -10.07 -23.80
N PRO A 32 -14.40 -9.19 -23.06
CA PRO A 32 -14.64 -7.82 -23.55
C PRO A 32 -13.29 -7.10 -23.74
N PRO A 33 -13.25 -6.07 -24.60
CA PRO A 33 -12.02 -5.31 -24.80
C PRO A 33 -11.56 -4.66 -23.49
N LEU A 34 -10.24 -4.70 -23.24
CA LEU A 34 -9.64 -3.97 -22.14
C LEU A 34 -9.58 -2.49 -22.46
N THR A 35 -10.02 -1.67 -21.53
CA THR A 35 -9.92 -0.21 -21.63
C THR A 35 -8.90 0.31 -20.63
N PHE A 36 -8.17 1.36 -21.01
CA PHE A 36 -7.17 2.01 -20.18
C PHE A 36 -7.52 3.49 -20.08
N ALA A 37 -7.36 4.04 -18.89
CA ALA A 37 -7.56 5.46 -18.62
C ALA A 37 -6.51 5.93 -17.61
N GLU A 38 -6.21 7.23 -17.63
CA GLU A 38 -5.39 7.84 -16.60
C GLU A 38 -6.13 7.76 -15.26
N PRO A 39 -5.41 7.42 -14.17
CA PRO A 39 -6.01 7.41 -12.85
C PRO A 39 -6.34 8.83 -12.38
N ASP A 40 -7.52 9.01 -11.80
CA ASP A 40 -7.93 10.26 -11.19
C ASP A 40 -7.27 10.41 -9.81
N GLU A 41 -6.17 11.14 -9.75
CA GLU A 41 -5.39 11.35 -8.52
C GLU A 41 -6.07 12.30 -7.51
N GLU A 42 -7.10 13.01 -7.91
CA GLU A 42 -7.89 13.82 -6.96
C GLU A 42 -8.88 12.94 -6.20
N VAL A 43 -9.44 11.93 -6.86
CA VAL A 43 -10.29 10.92 -6.22
C VAL A 43 -9.43 9.89 -5.48
N PHE A 44 -8.36 9.41 -6.11
CA PHE A 44 -7.45 8.41 -5.54
C PHE A 44 -6.23 9.05 -4.87
N ARG A 45 -6.46 9.89 -3.86
CA ARG A 45 -5.42 10.66 -3.16
C ARG A 45 -4.28 9.79 -2.62
N CYS A 46 -4.56 8.60 -2.10
CA CYS A 46 -3.52 7.67 -1.63
C CYS A 46 -2.55 7.26 -2.75
N LEU A 47 -3.01 7.15 -4.00
CA LEU A 47 -2.13 6.90 -5.15
C LEU A 47 -1.20 8.10 -5.41
N LYS A 48 -1.73 9.32 -5.37
CA LYS A 48 -0.95 10.56 -5.51
C LYS A 48 0.13 10.65 -4.44
N ILE A 49 -0.24 10.44 -3.18
CA ILE A 49 0.68 10.44 -2.03
C ILE A 49 1.78 9.39 -2.21
N ALA A 50 1.42 8.16 -2.59
CA ALA A 50 2.38 7.08 -2.82
C ALA A 50 3.39 7.41 -3.92
N LYS A 51 2.95 8.00 -5.03
CA LYS A 51 3.84 8.47 -6.11
C LYS A 51 4.80 9.57 -5.64
N GLN A 52 4.32 10.51 -4.84
CA GLN A 52 5.13 11.57 -4.26
C GLN A 52 6.19 11.00 -3.31
N CYS A 53 5.80 10.13 -2.38
CA CYS A 53 6.74 9.46 -1.47
C CYS A 53 7.78 8.63 -2.23
N ALA A 54 7.38 7.92 -3.28
CA ALA A 54 8.31 7.16 -4.12
C ALA A 54 9.32 8.07 -4.86
N ALA A 55 8.88 9.26 -5.30
CA ALA A 55 9.75 10.24 -5.95
C ALA A 55 10.74 10.89 -4.97
N ILE A 56 10.30 11.17 -3.73
CA ILE A 56 11.16 11.69 -2.66
C ILE A 56 12.14 10.61 -2.19
N GLY A 57 11.66 9.37 -2.06
CA GLY A 57 12.45 8.26 -1.50
C GLY A 57 12.70 8.43 -0.01
N ASN A 58 13.96 8.19 0.42
CA ASN A 58 14.40 8.33 1.81
C ASN A 58 13.54 7.48 2.76
N VAL A 59 13.14 8.02 3.90
CA VAL A 59 12.28 7.36 4.89
C VAL A 59 10.78 7.52 4.60
N TYR A 60 10.41 8.35 3.60
CA TYR A 60 9.01 8.68 3.31
C TYR A 60 8.16 7.49 2.90
N CYS A 61 8.73 6.53 2.16
CA CYS A 61 7.99 5.32 1.78
C CYS A 61 7.63 4.47 3.01
N ALA A 62 8.51 4.39 4.00
CA ALA A 62 8.27 3.64 5.23
C ALA A 62 7.22 4.38 6.10
N ALA A 63 7.39 5.68 6.28
CA ALA A 63 6.44 6.51 7.02
C ALA A 63 5.03 6.44 6.41
N MET A 64 4.92 6.59 5.09
CA MET A 64 3.65 6.48 4.36
C MET A 64 3.01 5.11 4.56
N ASN A 65 3.79 4.03 4.45
CA ASN A 65 3.28 2.67 4.62
C ASN A 65 2.80 2.42 6.05
N GLY A 66 3.59 2.83 7.05
CA GLY A 66 3.21 2.71 8.47
C GLY A 66 1.93 3.47 8.79
N ALA A 67 1.80 4.70 8.34
CA ALA A 67 0.59 5.50 8.51
C ALA A 67 -0.62 4.86 7.81
N ASN A 68 -0.44 4.36 6.58
CA ASN A 68 -1.50 3.72 5.82
C ASN A 68 -2.00 2.44 6.50
N GLU A 69 -1.11 1.58 6.97
CA GLU A 69 -1.51 0.34 7.67
C GLU A 69 -2.32 0.63 8.93
N GLU A 70 -1.92 1.64 9.72
CA GLU A 70 -2.64 2.04 10.93
C GLU A 70 -4.01 2.64 10.61
N ALA A 71 -4.09 3.52 9.60
CA ALA A 71 -5.35 4.13 9.16
C ALA A 71 -6.31 3.09 8.57
N VAL A 72 -5.79 2.12 7.79
CA VAL A 72 -6.59 1.02 7.26
C VAL A 72 -7.10 0.11 8.38
N ALA A 73 -6.29 -0.16 9.41
CA ALA A 73 -6.74 -0.94 10.57
C ALA A 73 -7.92 -0.24 11.28
N ALA A 74 -7.84 1.07 11.52
CA ALA A 74 -8.93 1.86 12.09
C ALA A 74 -10.18 1.85 11.20
N PHE A 75 -10.02 1.95 9.87
CA PHE A 75 -11.14 1.84 8.95
C PHE A 75 -11.83 0.46 9.01
N LEU A 76 -11.06 -0.63 9.08
CA LEU A 76 -11.61 -1.99 9.20
C LEU A 76 -12.29 -2.26 10.54
N CYS A 77 -11.98 -1.46 11.56
CA CYS A 77 -12.66 -1.46 12.86
C CYS A 77 -13.87 -0.50 12.92
N ASP A 78 -14.26 0.11 11.80
CA ASP A 78 -15.35 1.11 11.72
C ASP A 78 -15.11 2.38 12.56
N GLU A 79 -13.84 2.68 12.91
CA GLU A 79 -13.48 3.87 13.69
C GLU A 79 -13.42 5.14 12.83
N ILE A 80 -13.10 4.98 11.54
CA ILE A 80 -13.03 6.09 10.57
C ILE A 80 -13.69 5.73 9.23
N GLY A 81 -14.05 6.75 8.45
CA GLY A 81 -14.48 6.58 7.06
C GLY A 81 -13.28 6.45 6.10
N ILE A 82 -13.48 5.79 4.95
CA ILE A 82 -12.43 5.55 3.96
C ILE A 82 -11.75 6.85 3.48
N CYS A 83 -12.49 7.96 3.41
CA CYS A 83 -11.96 9.27 2.99
C CYS A 83 -11.01 9.90 4.02
N ALA A 84 -11.00 9.42 5.27
CA ALA A 84 -10.08 9.91 6.31
C ALA A 84 -8.67 9.30 6.19
N ILE A 85 -8.53 8.15 5.49
CA ILE A 85 -7.24 7.47 5.32
C ILE A 85 -6.18 8.41 4.73
N PRO A 86 -6.40 9.09 3.58
CA PRO A 86 -5.39 9.99 3.04
C PRO A 86 -5.07 11.17 3.96
N ASP A 87 -6.04 11.70 4.71
CA ASP A 87 -5.80 12.80 5.63
C ASP A 87 -4.85 12.41 6.78
N LEU A 88 -5.02 11.17 7.28
CA LEU A 88 -4.15 10.62 8.33
C LEU A 88 -2.74 10.36 7.81
N ILE A 89 -2.61 9.85 6.59
CA ILE A 89 -1.31 9.63 5.95
C ILE A 89 -0.58 10.97 5.74
N GLU A 90 -1.24 11.96 5.17
CA GLU A 90 -0.67 13.31 4.98
C GLU A 90 -0.21 13.91 6.30
N ALA A 91 -1.00 13.80 7.35
CA ALA A 91 -0.63 14.29 8.68
C ALA A 91 0.61 13.60 9.28
N ALA A 92 0.84 12.33 8.98
CA ALA A 92 2.05 11.62 9.38
C ALA A 92 3.26 12.07 8.55
N LEU A 93 3.07 12.26 7.24
CA LEU A 93 4.11 12.72 6.34
C LEU A 93 4.56 14.16 6.64
N ASP A 94 3.65 15.03 7.06
CA ASP A 94 3.97 16.41 7.48
C ASP A 94 4.93 16.46 8.67
N LYS A 95 4.95 15.41 9.50
CA LYS A 95 5.87 15.27 10.64
C LYS A 95 7.13 14.46 10.29
N THR A 96 7.23 13.94 9.08
CA THR A 96 8.37 13.12 8.65
C THR A 96 9.50 14.01 8.17
N GLU A 97 10.68 13.84 8.74
CA GLU A 97 11.87 14.58 8.36
C GLU A 97 12.79 13.77 7.44
N THR A 98 13.46 14.46 6.52
CA THR A 98 14.47 13.84 5.66
C THR A 98 15.73 13.52 6.46
N VAL A 99 16.22 12.30 6.38
CA VAL A 99 17.44 11.84 7.04
C VAL A 99 18.58 11.78 6.03
N TYR A 100 19.75 12.32 6.39
CA TYR A 100 20.95 12.20 5.54
C TYR A 100 21.50 10.78 5.59
N GLN A 101 21.57 10.13 4.43
CA GLN A 101 22.03 8.72 4.29
C GLN A 101 21.32 7.75 5.28
N PRO A 102 20.00 7.57 5.17
CA PRO A 102 19.25 6.82 6.15
C PRO A 102 19.73 5.37 6.28
N GLN A 103 19.87 4.93 7.52
CA GLN A 103 20.16 3.55 7.87
C GLN A 103 18.84 2.79 8.13
N LEU A 104 18.91 1.48 8.32
CA LEU A 104 17.74 0.67 8.64
C LEU A 104 17.01 1.16 9.90
N SER A 105 17.76 1.60 10.92
CA SER A 105 17.20 2.17 12.15
C SER A 105 16.32 3.39 11.88
N ASP A 106 16.73 4.27 10.97
CA ASP A 106 16.01 5.50 10.65
C ASP A 106 14.70 5.18 9.89
N ILE A 107 14.75 4.16 9.03
CA ILE A 107 13.58 3.66 8.30
C ILE A 107 12.54 3.06 9.27
N LEU A 108 13.00 2.24 10.22
CA LEU A 108 12.14 1.63 11.23
C LEU A 108 11.56 2.67 12.19
N GLU A 109 12.35 3.67 12.55
CA GLU A 109 11.90 4.77 13.39
C GLU A 109 10.85 5.64 12.69
N ALA A 110 11.04 5.93 11.40
CA ALA A 110 10.06 6.69 10.62
C ALA A 110 8.71 5.93 10.51
N ASP A 111 8.72 4.62 10.29
CA ASP A 111 7.52 3.77 10.33
C ASP A 111 6.84 3.86 11.71
N ARG A 112 7.60 3.71 12.79
CA ARG A 112 7.09 3.76 14.16
C ARG A 112 6.44 5.11 14.48
N LEU A 113 7.13 6.21 14.18
CA LEU A 113 6.64 7.56 14.42
C LEU A 113 5.37 7.87 13.60
N ALA A 114 5.34 7.46 12.34
CA ALA A 114 4.16 7.65 11.50
C ALA A 114 2.93 6.96 12.05
N ARG A 115 3.07 5.73 12.55
CA ARG A 115 1.99 4.99 13.24
C ARG A 115 1.53 5.71 14.51
N GLU A 116 2.45 6.25 15.30
CA GLU A 116 2.11 7.02 16.50
C GLU A 116 1.28 8.26 16.17
N VAL A 117 1.67 9.01 15.12
CA VAL A 117 0.91 10.19 14.67
C VAL A 117 -0.52 9.83 14.31
N VAL A 118 -0.74 8.72 13.61
CA VAL A 118 -2.10 8.26 13.27
C VAL A 118 -2.87 7.90 14.53
N ARG A 119 -2.30 7.13 15.46
CA ARG A 119 -2.96 6.77 16.73
C ARG A 119 -3.33 7.99 17.59
N GLU A 120 -2.45 8.99 17.64
CA GLU A 120 -2.73 10.25 18.34
C GLU A 120 -3.93 10.99 17.77
N LYS A 121 -4.16 10.89 16.45
CA LYS A 121 -5.28 11.56 15.78
C LYS A 121 -6.59 10.77 15.88
N LEU A 122 -6.52 9.49 16.20
CA LEU A 122 -7.70 8.64 16.40
C LEU A 122 -8.26 8.74 17.82
N ASN A 123 -7.47 9.20 18.80
CA ASN A 123 -7.88 9.41 20.20
C ASN A 123 -8.40 10.84 20.42
#